data_a0c9d23dfbadc708f59ec05d07a4d414
#
_entry.id   a0c9d23dfbadc708f59ec05d07a4d414
#
_cell.length_a   1.000
_cell.length_b   1.000
_cell.length_c   1.000
_cell.angle_alpha   90.00
_cell.angle_beta   90.00
_cell.angle_gamma   90.00
#
_symmetry.space_group_name_H-M   'P 1'
#
loop_
_entity.id
_entity.type
_entity.pdbx_description
1 polymer ?
#
loop_
_entity_poly.entity_id
_entity_poly.type
_entity_poly.pdbx_seq_one_letter_code
_entity_poly.pdbx_strand_id
1 'polypeptide(L)'
;EASIIVLMAIGTSLASIFFSAISSALSHHNKRSVEWSLVMPLSVGMIVGAVIGAGYAATLSNENLKWIITIFLIVIGIEMISGLTQALAKKDKGFISLSKFMVPGHGSWIGFLSSIIGIGGGSFTTPLMIAGGYNIRQGIGTAAACGVPIAAAGAIGYMYYGQTVEVNLPSGAVGYVF
;
A
#
# COMPACT_ATOMS: atom_id res chain seq x y z
N GLU A 1 10.24 5.44 -24.42
CA GLU A 1 8.94 6.05 -24.05
C GLU A 1 8.01 5.04 -23.32
N ALA A 2 7.93 3.79 -23.76
CA ALA A 2 7.06 2.79 -23.10
C ALA A 2 7.48 2.45 -21.67
N SER A 3 8.76 2.63 -21.29
CA SER A 3 9.26 2.27 -19.96
C SER A 3 8.78 3.17 -18.81
N ILE A 4 8.23 4.32 -19.09
CA ILE A 4 7.84 5.32 -18.10
C ILE A 4 6.34 5.26 -17.80
N ILE A 5 5.55 4.74 -18.74
CA ILE A 5 4.07 4.77 -18.65
C ILE A 5 3.58 4.04 -17.39
N VAL A 6 4.15 2.87 -17.08
CA VAL A 6 3.73 2.10 -15.89
C VAL A 6 4.13 2.83 -14.61
N LEU A 7 5.35 3.37 -14.54
CA LEU A 7 5.81 4.15 -13.38
C LEU A 7 4.95 5.40 -13.16
N MET A 8 4.61 6.12 -14.23
CA MET A 8 3.71 7.28 -14.15
C MET A 8 2.30 6.88 -13.72
N ALA A 9 1.77 5.78 -14.22
CA ALA A 9 0.47 5.28 -13.80
C ALA A 9 0.45 4.93 -12.31
N ILE A 10 1.51 4.27 -11.81
CA ILE A 10 1.67 3.94 -10.39
C ILE A 10 1.78 5.20 -9.53
N GLY A 11 2.67 6.12 -9.88
CA GLY A 11 2.88 7.36 -9.13
C GLY A 11 1.62 8.23 -9.06
N THR A 12 0.94 8.42 -10.20
CA THR A 12 -0.32 9.18 -10.29
C THR A 12 -1.45 8.49 -9.52
N SER A 13 -1.51 7.15 -9.56
CA SER A 13 -2.45 6.37 -8.75
C SER A 13 -2.26 6.64 -7.26
N LEU A 14 -1.02 6.60 -6.76
CA LEU A 14 -0.72 6.88 -5.36
C LEU A 14 -1.08 8.32 -4.98
N ALA A 15 -0.81 9.31 -5.84
CA ALA A 15 -1.21 10.69 -5.61
C ALA A 15 -2.74 10.84 -5.50
N SER A 16 -3.50 10.17 -6.37
CA SER A 16 -4.97 10.17 -6.32
C SER A 16 -5.50 9.45 -5.07
N ILE A 17 -4.87 8.34 -4.71
CA ILE A 17 -5.22 7.55 -3.50
C ILE A 17 -5.00 8.39 -2.24
N PHE A 18 -4.01 9.27 -2.19
CA PHE A 18 -3.77 10.13 -1.02
C PHE A 18 -5.02 10.93 -0.64
N PHE A 19 -5.66 11.60 -1.59
CA PHE A 19 -6.87 12.39 -1.33
C PHE A 19 -8.07 11.51 -0.94
N SER A 20 -8.27 10.41 -1.64
CA SER A 20 -9.37 9.49 -1.33
C SER A 20 -9.17 8.77 0.00
N ALA A 21 -7.94 8.45 0.38
CA ALA A 21 -7.60 7.84 1.65
C ALA A 21 -7.88 8.76 2.83
N ILE A 22 -7.64 10.08 2.72
CA ILE A 22 -8.00 11.06 3.76
C ILE A 22 -9.49 11.03 4.01
N SER A 23 -10.32 11.13 2.97
CA SER A 23 -11.77 11.09 3.08
C SER A 23 -12.25 9.78 3.71
N SER A 24 -11.69 8.66 3.26
CA SER A 24 -12.00 7.33 3.78
C SER A 24 -11.61 7.19 5.26
N ALA A 25 -10.40 7.62 5.63
CA ALA A 25 -9.90 7.57 7.01
C ALA A 25 -10.79 8.38 7.95
N LEU A 26 -11.20 9.59 7.57
CA LEU A 26 -12.12 10.43 8.34
C LEU A 26 -13.49 9.75 8.54
N SER A 27 -14.06 9.16 7.47
CA SER A 27 -15.31 8.42 7.55
C SER A 27 -15.23 7.24 8.52
N HIS A 28 -14.14 6.47 8.46
CA HIS A 28 -13.92 5.32 9.34
C HIS A 28 -13.59 5.74 10.78
N HIS A 29 -12.90 6.87 10.96
CA HIS A 29 -12.67 7.46 12.28
C HIS A 29 -14.00 7.81 12.97
N ASN A 30 -14.89 8.50 12.28
CA ASN A 30 -16.22 8.87 12.80
C ASN A 30 -17.06 7.63 13.19
N LYS A 31 -16.87 6.51 12.49
CA LYS A 31 -17.53 5.23 12.79
C LYS A 31 -16.82 4.41 13.87
N ARG A 32 -15.76 4.93 14.49
CA ARG A 32 -14.94 4.27 15.51
C ARG A 32 -14.44 2.89 15.08
N SER A 33 -14.08 2.76 13.79
CA SER A 33 -13.59 1.50 13.21
C SER A 33 -12.07 1.51 12.98
N VAL A 34 -11.36 2.56 13.38
CA VAL A 34 -9.91 2.68 13.24
C VAL A 34 -9.22 2.31 14.55
N GLU A 35 -8.29 1.37 14.48
CA GLU A 35 -7.43 0.98 15.61
C GLU A 35 -6.14 1.82 15.59
N TRP A 36 -6.20 3.01 16.18
CA TRP A 36 -5.11 3.98 16.16
C TRP A 36 -3.82 3.49 16.81
N SER A 37 -3.92 2.56 17.74
CA SER A 37 -2.76 1.93 18.41
C SER A 37 -1.87 1.17 17.42
N LEU A 38 -2.44 0.68 16.32
CA LEU A 38 -1.73 -0.01 15.24
C LEU A 38 -1.40 0.90 14.07
N VAL A 39 -2.23 1.92 13.79
CA VAL A 39 -1.99 2.85 12.68
C VAL A 39 -0.60 3.49 12.80
N MET A 40 -0.25 4.03 13.97
CA MET A 40 1.01 4.74 14.16
C MET A 40 2.25 3.85 13.87
N PRO A 41 2.44 2.70 14.53
CA PRO A 41 3.59 1.86 14.27
C PRO A 41 3.60 1.24 12.87
N LEU A 42 2.42 0.88 12.31
CA LEU A 42 2.33 0.44 10.91
C LEU A 42 2.77 1.53 9.94
N SER A 43 2.28 2.76 10.14
CA SER A 43 2.57 3.89 9.26
C SER A 43 4.07 4.21 9.18
N VAL A 44 4.78 4.14 10.30
CA VAL A 44 6.24 4.35 10.30
C VAL A 44 6.94 3.33 9.38
N GLY A 45 6.61 2.05 9.53
CA GLY A 45 7.14 1.01 8.66
C GLY A 45 6.73 1.20 7.20
N MET A 46 5.45 1.53 6.98
CA MET A 46 4.88 1.72 5.65
C MET A 46 5.54 2.88 4.89
N ILE A 47 5.84 4.00 5.55
CA ILE A 47 6.55 5.13 4.94
C ILE A 47 7.93 4.69 4.46
N VAL A 48 8.71 4.03 5.33
CA VAL A 48 10.04 3.52 4.97
C VAL A 48 9.95 2.54 3.81
N GLY A 49 9.04 1.57 3.92
CA GLY A 49 8.82 0.58 2.87
C GLY A 49 8.39 1.20 1.54
N ALA A 50 7.49 2.19 1.57
CA ALA A 50 6.98 2.83 0.36
C ALA A 50 8.07 3.62 -0.39
N VAL A 51 8.93 4.35 0.33
CA VAL A 51 10.05 5.08 -0.29
C VAL A 51 11.05 4.10 -0.94
N ILE A 52 11.42 3.03 -0.22
CA ILE A 52 12.32 2.00 -0.75
C ILE A 52 11.67 1.29 -1.95
N GLY A 53 10.37 0.97 -1.86
CA GLY A 53 9.63 0.33 -2.94
C GLY A 53 9.51 1.19 -4.21
N ALA A 54 9.29 2.49 -4.07
CA ALA A 54 9.30 3.43 -5.19
C ALA A 54 10.67 3.49 -5.88
N GLY A 55 11.76 3.55 -5.09
CA GLY A 55 13.12 3.51 -5.61
C GLY A 55 13.43 2.19 -6.34
N TYR A 56 13.04 1.07 -5.76
CA TYR A 56 13.21 -0.24 -6.40
C TYR A 56 12.39 -0.36 -7.69
N ALA A 57 11.12 0.07 -7.68
CA ALA A 57 10.28 0.07 -8.87
C ALA A 57 10.87 0.90 -10.01
N ALA A 58 11.52 2.04 -9.71
CA ALA A 58 12.18 2.88 -10.69
C ALA A 58 13.37 2.18 -11.40
N THR A 59 13.94 1.13 -10.79
CA THR A 59 15.03 0.33 -11.41
C THR A 59 14.51 -0.84 -12.25
N LEU A 60 13.23 -1.18 -12.14
CA LEU A 60 12.63 -2.31 -12.84
C LEU A 60 12.23 -1.95 -14.27
N SER A 61 12.33 -2.94 -15.15
CA SER A 61 11.77 -2.82 -16.50
C SER A 61 10.24 -2.83 -16.46
N ASN A 62 9.61 -2.22 -17.45
CA ASN A 62 8.15 -2.23 -17.60
C ASN A 62 7.54 -3.64 -17.61
N GLU A 63 8.22 -4.56 -18.27
CA GLU A 63 7.76 -5.95 -18.35
C GLU A 63 7.75 -6.60 -16.95
N ASN A 64 8.79 -6.39 -16.17
CA ASN A 64 8.85 -6.91 -14.81
C ASN A 64 7.78 -6.29 -13.90
N LEU A 65 7.54 -4.98 -14.01
CA LEU A 65 6.48 -4.30 -13.27
C LEU A 65 5.10 -4.86 -13.63
N LYS A 66 4.81 -5.04 -14.92
CA LYS A 66 3.55 -5.64 -15.38
C LYS A 66 3.36 -7.05 -14.81
N TRP A 67 4.40 -7.88 -14.85
CA TRP A 67 4.33 -9.23 -14.28
C TRP A 67 4.09 -9.22 -12.77
N ILE A 68 4.79 -8.37 -12.03
CA ILE A 68 4.60 -8.23 -10.57
C ILE A 68 3.15 -7.82 -10.26
N ILE A 69 2.62 -6.82 -10.96
CA ILE A 69 1.24 -6.35 -10.77
C ILE A 69 0.25 -7.47 -11.14
N THR A 70 0.47 -8.16 -12.25
CA THR A 70 -0.44 -9.23 -12.71
C THR A 70 -0.47 -10.39 -11.72
N ILE A 71 0.68 -10.88 -11.28
CA ILE A 71 0.77 -11.96 -10.29
C ILE A 71 0.09 -11.55 -8.99
N PHE A 72 0.34 -10.33 -8.53
CA PHE A 72 -0.30 -9.81 -7.33
C PHE A 72 -1.83 -9.77 -7.44
N LEU A 73 -2.36 -9.27 -8.57
CA LEU A 73 -3.81 -9.19 -8.78
C LEU A 73 -4.46 -10.59 -8.79
N ILE A 74 -3.77 -11.59 -9.37
CA ILE A 74 -4.23 -12.98 -9.36
C ILE A 74 -4.25 -13.51 -7.92
N VAL A 75 -3.17 -13.31 -7.15
CA VAL A 75 -3.07 -13.79 -5.76
C VAL A 75 -4.14 -13.17 -4.87
N ILE A 76 -4.31 -11.85 -4.94
CA ILE A 76 -5.36 -11.15 -4.17
C ILE A 76 -6.76 -11.57 -4.64
N GLY A 77 -6.96 -11.75 -5.95
CA GLY A 77 -8.24 -12.23 -6.48
C GLY A 77 -8.59 -13.62 -5.93
N ILE A 78 -7.65 -14.53 -5.92
CA ILE A 78 -7.83 -15.88 -5.34
C ILE A 78 -8.11 -15.78 -3.84
N GLU A 79 -7.37 -14.94 -3.10
CA GLU A 79 -7.58 -14.73 -1.66
C GLU A 79 -8.99 -14.21 -1.39
N MET A 80 -9.45 -13.21 -2.14
CA MET A 80 -10.79 -12.63 -1.97
C MET A 80 -11.91 -13.62 -2.28
N ILE A 81 -11.73 -14.48 -3.29
CA ILE A 81 -12.73 -15.51 -3.64
C ILE A 81 -12.74 -16.63 -2.61
N SER A 82 -11.57 -17.10 -2.19
CA SER A 82 -11.45 -18.21 -1.23
C SER A 82 -11.81 -17.83 0.20
N GLY A 83 -11.64 -16.55 0.57
CA GLY A 83 -11.81 -16.06 1.94
C GLY A 83 -10.88 -16.76 2.94
N LEU A 84 -9.74 -17.26 2.46
CA LEU A 84 -8.83 -18.12 3.22
C LEU A 84 -8.36 -17.44 4.51
N THR A 85 -7.96 -16.17 4.44
CA THR A 85 -7.51 -15.40 5.62
C THR A 85 -8.61 -15.31 6.66
N GLN A 86 -9.86 -15.08 6.24
CA GLN A 86 -11.01 -15.00 7.16
C GLN A 86 -11.33 -16.37 7.78
N ALA A 87 -11.23 -17.46 7.01
CA ALA A 87 -11.46 -18.81 7.50
C ALA A 87 -10.40 -19.23 8.53
N LEU A 88 -9.12 -18.95 8.26
CA LEU A 88 -8.03 -19.23 9.18
C LEU A 88 -8.14 -18.41 10.48
N ALA A 89 -8.43 -17.11 10.37
CA ALA A 89 -8.58 -16.24 11.53
C ALA A 89 -9.75 -16.65 12.45
N LYS A 90 -10.84 -17.15 11.88
CA LYS A 90 -11.96 -17.70 12.67
C LYS A 90 -11.56 -18.95 13.47
N LYS A 91 -10.72 -19.80 12.89
CA LYS A 91 -10.27 -21.05 13.53
C LYS A 91 -9.35 -20.78 14.71
N ASP A 92 -8.40 -19.85 14.57
CA ASP A 92 -7.30 -19.67 15.52
C ASP A 92 -7.40 -18.35 16.32
N LYS A 93 -8.51 -17.62 16.21
CA LYS A 93 -8.69 -16.28 16.84
C LYS A 93 -7.54 -15.30 16.58
N GLY A 94 -6.95 -15.40 15.40
CA GLY A 94 -5.75 -14.69 14.99
C GLY A 94 -4.51 -15.58 15.06
N PHE A 95 -3.80 -15.71 13.96
CA PHE A 95 -2.60 -16.58 13.83
C PHE A 95 -1.32 -15.78 13.61
N ILE A 96 -1.40 -14.45 13.55
CA ILE A 96 -0.25 -13.56 13.45
C ILE A 96 -0.18 -12.69 14.71
N SER A 97 1.01 -12.63 15.32
CA SER A 97 1.25 -11.74 16.44
C SER A 97 1.47 -10.32 15.96
N LEU A 98 0.56 -9.41 16.28
CA LEU A 98 0.71 -7.96 16.07
C LEU A 98 1.37 -7.30 17.30
N SER A 99 2.51 -7.86 17.75
CA SER A 99 3.32 -7.25 18.79
C SER A 99 3.86 -5.90 18.32
N LYS A 100 3.93 -4.92 19.21
CA LYS A 100 4.42 -3.55 18.91
C LYS A 100 5.79 -3.53 18.21
N PHE A 101 6.64 -4.52 18.47
CA PHE A 101 7.96 -4.65 17.84
C PHE A 101 7.91 -5.23 16.42
N MET A 102 6.93 -6.07 16.10
CA MET A 102 6.78 -6.69 14.77
C MET A 102 5.96 -5.84 13.81
N VAL A 103 5.06 -5.01 14.34
CA VAL A 103 4.14 -4.19 13.55
C VAL A 103 4.86 -3.27 12.54
N PRO A 104 5.94 -2.55 12.87
CA PRO A 104 6.68 -1.76 11.88
C PRO A 104 7.30 -2.60 10.78
N GLY A 105 7.77 -3.82 11.07
CA GLY A 105 8.30 -4.75 10.07
C GLY A 105 7.23 -5.19 9.06
N HIS A 106 6.03 -5.55 9.54
CA HIS A 106 4.89 -5.83 8.67
C HIS A 106 4.50 -4.60 7.85
N GLY A 107 4.52 -3.41 8.48
CA GLY A 107 4.29 -2.14 7.80
C GLY A 107 5.27 -1.89 6.66
N SER A 108 6.58 -2.09 6.90
CA SER A 108 7.62 -1.91 5.88
C SER A 108 7.41 -2.82 4.67
N TRP A 109 7.08 -4.09 4.91
CA TRP A 109 6.78 -5.03 3.83
C TRP A 109 5.55 -4.63 3.04
N ILE A 110 4.47 -4.23 3.74
CA ILE A 110 3.25 -3.74 3.09
C ILE A 110 3.53 -2.47 2.29
N GLY A 111 4.24 -1.50 2.86
CA GLY A 111 4.60 -0.26 2.18
C GLY A 111 5.43 -0.50 0.92
N PHE A 112 6.42 -1.39 1.00
CA PHE A 112 7.25 -1.78 -0.13
C PHE A 112 6.43 -2.36 -1.28
N LEU A 113 5.62 -3.38 -1.01
CA LEU A 113 4.78 -4.01 -2.04
C LEU A 113 3.73 -3.05 -2.59
N SER A 114 3.06 -2.29 -1.70
CA SER A 114 2.04 -1.32 -2.10
C SER A 114 2.58 -0.25 -3.03
N SER A 115 3.80 0.21 -2.78
CA SER A 115 4.42 1.24 -3.61
C SER A 115 4.79 0.72 -4.99
N ILE A 116 5.29 -0.52 -5.12
CA ILE A 116 5.60 -1.13 -6.41
C ILE A 116 4.35 -1.33 -7.27
N ILE A 117 3.23 -1.68 -6.64
CA ILE A 117 1.98 -2.01 -7.32
C ILE A 117 1.11 -0.77 -7.57
N GLY A 118 1.29 0.29 -6.78
CA GLY A 118 0.47 1.50 -6.85
C GLY A 118 -0.86 1.40 -6.13
N ILE A 119 -0.92 0.59 -5.05
CA ILE A 119 -2.14 0.36 -4.26
C ILE A 119 -1.96 0.95 -2.86
N GLY A 120 -2.97 1.61 -2.32
CA GLY A 120 -2.93 2.29 -1.03
C GLY A 120 -2.85 1.40 0.23
N GLY A 121 -2.30 0.18 0.12
CA GLY A 121 -2.04 -0.72 1.24
C GLY A 121 -3.27 -1.42 1.84
N GLY A 122 -4.48 -1.03 1.48
CA GLY A 122 -5.71 -1.61 2.03
C GLY A 122 -5.85 -3.11 1.79
N SER A 123 -5.44 -3.57 0.61
CA SER A 123 -5.47 -4.98 0.21
C SER A 123 -4.56 -5.87 1.06
N PHE A 124 -3.51 -5.33 1.65
CA PHE A 124 -2.60 -6.06 2.54
C PHE A 124 -2.92 -5.85 4.02
N THR A 125 -3.26 -4.61 4.40
CA THR A 125 -3.50 -4.27 5.81
C THR A 125 -4.76 -4.93 6.34
N THR A 126 -5.82 -5.03 5.54
CA THR A 126 -7.07 -5.67 5.98
C THR A 126 -6.86 -7.16 6.29
N PRO A 127 -6.28 -8.00 5.41
CA PRO A 127 -5.95 -9.39 5.74
C PRO A 127 -5.01 -9.51 6.94
N LEU A 128 -4.00 -8.64 7.06
CA LEU A 128 -3.09 -8.64 8.21
C LEU A 128 -3.84 -8.41 9.53
N MET A 129 -4.74 -7.44 9.57
CA MET A 129 -5.56 -7.16 10.76
C MET A 129 -6.45 -8.35 11.12
N ILE A 130 -7.10 -8.97 10.13
CA ILE A 130 -7.94 -10.15 10.34
C ILE A 130 -7.08 -11.30 10.85
N ALA A 131 -5.90 -11.53 10.27
CA ALA A 131 -4.95 -12.53 10.73
C ALA A 131 -4.43 -12.27 12.15
N GLY A 132 -4.40 -11.01 12.58
CA GLY A 132 -4.09 -10.57 13.94
C GLY A 132 -5.27 -10.68 14.93
N GLY A 133 -6.42 -11.20 14.49
CA GLY A 133 -7.60 -11.42 15.34
C GLY A 133 -8.55 -10.22 15.46
N TYR A 134 -8.35 -9.17 14.68
CA TYR A 134 -9.27 -8.04 14.61
C TYR A 134 -10.47 -8.35 13.70
N ASN A 135 -11.59 -7.70 13.96
CA ASN A 135 -12.77 -7.88 13.10
C ASN A 135 -12.59 -7.13 11.77
N ILE A 136 -13.33 -7.57 10.74
CA ILE A 136 -13.22 -7.02 9.38
C ILE A 136 -13.46 -5.51 9.32
N ARG A 137 -14.36 -4.98 10.17
CA ARG A 137 -14.66 -3.55 10.22
C ARG A 137 -13.46 -2.74 10.74
N GLN A 138 -12.77 -3.25 11.77
CA GLN A 138 -11.53 -2.65 12.28
C GLN A 138 -10.40 -2.76 11.24
N GLY A 139 -10.31 -3.92 10.57
CA GLY A 139 -9.34 -4.13 9.51
C GLY A 139 -9.46 -3.11 8.38
N ILE A 140 -10.68 -2.91 7.86
CA ILE A 140 -10.96 -1.94 6.79
C ILE A 140 -10.70 -0.50 7.27
N GLY A 141 -11.16 -0.14 8.47
CA GLY A 141 -10.96 1.21 9.01
C GLY A 141 -9.49 1.55 9.25
N THR A 142 -8.74 0.62 9.82
CA THR A 142 -7.29 0.78 10.05
C THR A 142 -6.52 0.83 8.73
N ALA A 143 -6.90 -0.01 7.77
CA ALA A 143 -6.31 0.00 6.43
C ALA A 143 -6.54 1.34 5.69
N ALA A 144 -7.74 1.93 5.82
CA ALA A 144 -8.04 3.24 5.25
C ALA A 144 -7.16 4.35 5.88
N ALA A 145 -6.95 4.32 7.20
CA ALA A 145 -6.08 5.28 7.89
C ALA A 145 -4.61 5.11 7.49
N CYS A 146 -4.12 3.87 7.38
CA CYS A 146 -2.77 3.56 6.90
C CYS A 146 -2.56 3.91 5.41
N GLY A 147 -3.62 3.98 4.62
CA GLY A 147 -3.58 4.38 3.22
C GLY A 147 -3.02 5.78 3.01
N VAL A 148 -3.27 6.70 3.94
CA VAL A 148 -2.79 8.09 3.84
C VAL A 148 -1.26 8.18 3.84
N PRO A 149 -0.53 7.67 4.86
CA PRO A 149 0.93 7.75 4.89
C PRO A 149 1.61 6.94 3.77
N ILE A 150 1.05 5.79 3.38
CA ILE A 150 1.59 5.00 2.25
C ILE A 150 1.50 5.79 0.95
N ALA A 151 0.31 6.32 0.65
CA ALA A 151 0.07 7.02 -0.60
C ALA A 151 0.89 8.30 -0.70
N ALA A 152 1.02 9.05 0.40
CA ALA A 152 1.87 10.23 0.47
C ALA A 152 3.34 9.88 0.25
N ALA A 153 3.88 8.91 0.99
CA ALA A 153 5.28 8.51 0.91
C ALA A 153 5.63 7.92 -0.47
N GLY A 154 4.73 7.09 -1.01
CA GLY A 154 4.89 6.51 -2.34
C GLY A 154 4.86 7.57 -3.44
N ALA A 155 3.87 8.48 -3.44
CA ALA A 155 3.78 9.56 -4.41
C ALA A 155 5.01 10.47 -4.38
N ILE A 156 5.46 10.88 -3.18
CA ILE A 156 6.70 11.67 -3.01
C ILE A 156 7.91 10.89 -3.51
N GLY A 157 8.00 9.60 -3.24
CA GLY A 157 9.06 8.74 -3.74
C GLY A 157 9.10 8.73 -5.28
N TYR A 158 7.95 8.55 -5.93
CA TYR A 158 7.86 8.58 -7.41
C TYR A 158 8.14 9.97 -8.00
N MET A 159 7.76 11.05 -7.31
CA MET A 159 8.15 12.40 -7.71
C MET A 159 9.67 12.57 -7.66
N TYR A 160 10.30 12.15 -6.57
CA TYR A 160 11.74 12.28 -6.38
C TYR A 160 12.54 11.44 -7.38
N TYR A 161 12.26 10.13 -7.45
CA TYR A 161 12.99 9.25 -8.36
C TYR A 161 12.75 9.57 -9.84
N GLY A 162 11.57 10.07 -10.20
CA GLY A 162 11.29 10.51 -11.57
C GLY A 162 12.06 11.76 -12.00
N GLN A 163 12.49 12.61 -11.06
CA GLN A 163 13.34 13.78 -11.37
C GLN A 163 14.82 13.43 -11.54
N THR A 164 15.26 12.30 -10.99
CA THR A 164 16.66 11.86 -11.06
C THR A 164 17.00 11.15 -12.38
N VAL A 165 16.01 10.85 -13.20
CA VAL A 165 16.19 10.16 -14.49
C VAL A 165 16.11 11.17 -15.63
N GLU A 166 17.14 11.18 -16.49
CA GLU A 166 17.15 12.01 -17.70
C GLU A 166 16.21 11.44 -18.77
N VAL A 167 14.92 11.59 -18.56
CA VAL A 167 13.90 11.16 -19.51
C VAL A 167 12.96 12.30 -19.81
N ASN A 168 12.56 12.45 -21.08
CA ASN A 168 11.56 13.44 -21.50
C ASN A 168 10.19 13.05 -20.91
N LEU A 169 9.85 13.64 -19.77
CA LEU A 169 8.53 13.53 -19.14
C LEU A 169 7.53 14.44 -19.87
N PRO A 170 6.24 14.08 -19.91
CA PRO A 170 5.20 14.94 -20.45
C PRO A 170 5.16 16.31 -19.75
N SER A 171 4.79 17.35 -20.48
CA SER A 171 4.62 18.69 -19.92
C SER A 171 3.56 18.67 -18.82
N GLY A 172 3.93 19.13 -17.62
CA GLY A 172 3.05 19.14 -16.44
C GLY A 172 3.28 17.98 -15.46
N ALA A 173 4.10 16.99 -15.80
CA ALA A 173 4.48 15.93 -14.87
C ALA A 173 5.52 16.42 -13.84
N VAL A 174 5.40 15.97 -12.60
CA VAL A 174 6.38 16.18 -11.53
C VAL A 174 7.00 14.81 -11.21
N GLY A 175 8.18 14.52 -11.78
CA GLY A 175 8.73 13.17 -11.76
C GLY A 175 7.77 12.18 -12.42
N TYR A 176 7.57 11.03 -11.80
CA TYR A 176 6.61 10.03 -12.29
C TYR A 176 5.15 10.27 -11.85
N VAL A 177 4.77 11.49 -11.46
CA VAL A 177 3.38 11.85 -11.11
C VAL A 177 2.87 12.89 -12.10
N PHE A 178 1.68 12.63 -12.66
CA PHE A 178 1.03 13.49 -13.64
C PHE A 178 -0.34 13.98 -13.13
#